data_38959d249e7666d7c4e09bc8f60a3f09
#
_entry.id   38959d249e7666d7c4e09bc8f60a3f09
#
_cell.length_a   1.000
_cell.length_b   1.000
_cell.length_c   1.000
_cell.angle_alpha   90.00
_cell.angle_beta   90.00
_cell.angle_gamma   90.00
#
_symmetry.space_group_name_H-M   'P 1'
#
loop_
_entity.id
_entity.type
_entity.pdbx_description
1 polymer ?
#
loop_
_entity_poly.entity_id
_entity_poly.type
_entity_poly.pdbx_seq_one_letter_code
_entity_poly.pdbx_strand_id
1 'polypeptide(L)'
;DISEGKLAMAAEWGATRTFLSGQYDEAELLEDFPRGFDIVVDATGIPKVIEQALKYLGPAGKYLQFGVTARTAAIQLSPFDLFQKDWTLIGSMATNDTFHQALQWAKAKRIRLEPLVTRVIGLDDLPRLFENGAGPDDLKVQIQIG
;
A
#
# COMPACT_ATOMS: atom_id res chain seq x y z
N ASP A 1 -7.50 -4.53 0.12
CA ASP A 1 -6.58 -5.68 0.02
C ASP A 1 -7.32 -6.92 -0.48
N ILE A 2 -6.57 -7.98 -0.84
CA ILE A 2 -7.13 -9.29 -1.22
C ILE A 2 -7.26 -10.23 -0.01
N SER A 3 -6.73 -9.86 1.15
CA SER A 3 -6.73 -10.64 2.39
C SER A 3 -7.66 -10.00 3.42
N GLU A 4 -8.67 -10.75 3.86
CA GLU A 4 -9.58 -10.34 4.94
C GLU A 4 -8.82 -10.13 6.26
N GLY A 5 -7.80 -10.95 6.55
CA GLY A 5 -6.97 -10.81 7.75
C GLY A 5 -6.22 -9.47 7.78
N LYS A 6 -5.66 -9.04 6.63
CA LYS A 6 -4.99 -7.74 6.51
C LYS A 6 -5.97 -6.58 6.61
N LEU A 7 -7.18 -6.73 6.08
CA LEU A 7 -8.24 -5.72 6.20
C LEU A 7 -8.70 -5.56 7.64
N ALA A 8 -8.89 -6.67 8.37
CA ALA A 8 -9.22 -6.63 9.79
C ALA A 8 -8.14 -5.91 10.62
N MET A 9 -6.87 -6.21 10.35
CA MET A 9 -5.74 -5.55 10.97
C MET A 9 -5.68 -4.05 10.64
N ALA A 10 -5.93 -3.67 9.40
CA ALA A 10 -5.98 -2.27 8.98
C ALA A 10 -7.09 -1.51 9.72
N ALA A 11 -8.27 -2.11 9.87
CA ALA A 11 -9.38 -1.53 10.63
C ALA A 11 -9.01 -1.36 12.11
N GLU A 12 -8.38 -2.35 12.74
CA GLU A 12 -7.88 -2.27 14.11
C GLU A 12 -6.84 -1.15 14.28
N TRP A 13 -6.06 -0.86 13.24
CA TRP A 13 -5.05 0.21 13.26
C TRP A 13 -5.60 1.58 12.87
N GLY A 14 -6.90 1.69 12.66
CA GLY A 14 -7.58 2.95 12.49
C GLY A 14 -7.96 3.30 11.06
N ALA A 15 -7.96 2.33 10.14
CA ALA A 15 -8.56 2.56 8.83
C ALA A 15 -10.07 2.79 8.99
N THR A 16 -10.56 3.91 8.46
CA THR A 16 -11.99 4.28 8.54
C THR A 16 -12.86 3.32 7.74
N ARG A 17 -12.38 2.87 6.58
CA ARG A 17 -13.04 1.90 5.70
C ARG A 17 -12.00 0.93 5.14
N THR A 18 -12.39 -0.31 4.97
CA THR A 18 -11.58 -1.35 4.34
C THR A 18 -12.42 -2.07 3.30
N PHE A 19 -11.81 -2.47 2.17
CA PHE A 19 -12.51 -3.10 1.05
C PHE A 19 -11.76 -4.34 0.59
N LEU A 20 -12.48 -5.45 0.48
CA LEU A 20 -11.94 -6.66 -0.13
C LEU A 20 -11.95 -6.49 -1.65
N SER A 21 -10.79 -6.65 -2.26
CA SER A 21 -10.63 -6.48 -3.71
C SER A 21 -11.56 -7.40 -4.49
N GLY A 22 -12.30 -6.84 -5.45
CA GLY A 22 -13.28 -7.56 -6.26
C GLY A 22 -14.64 -7.78 -5.61
N GLN A 23 -14.86 -7.32 -4.38
CA GLN A 23 -16.13 -7.46 -3.66
C GLN A 23 -16.77 -6.12 -3.26
N TYR A 24 -16.19 -5.00 -3.69
CA TYR A 24 -16.76 -3.67 -3.43
C TYR A 24 -17.21 -3.01 -4.73
N ASP A 25 -18.23 -2.17 -4.63
CA ASP A 25 -18.70 -1.32 -5.71
C ASP A 25 -17.93 0.02 -5.68
N GLU A 26 -17.29 0.36 -6.80
CA GLU A 26 -16.60 1.65 -6.96
C GLU A 26 -17.57 2.83 -6.81
N ALA A 27 -18.82 2.66 -7.27
CA ALA A 27 -19.85 3.68 -7.15
C ALA A 27 -20.21 3.94 -5.68
N GLU A 28 -20.34 2.89 -4.86
CA GLU A 28 -20.58 2.99 -3.43
C GLU A 28 -19.46 3.75 -2.71
N LEU A 29 -18.19 3.50 -3.08
CA LEU A 29 -17.06 4.23 -2.52
C LEU A 29 -17.14 5.73 -2.85
N LEU A 30 -17.52 6.08 -4.07
CA LEU A 30 -17.64 7.48 -4.49
C LEU A 30 -18.90 8.16 -3.94
N GLU A 31 -19.95 7.41 -3.59
CA GLU A 31 -21.09 7.95 -2.84
C GLU A 31 -20.67 8.39 -1.44
N ASP A 32 -19.88 7.58 -0.73
CA ASP A 32 -19.31 7.92 0.58
C ASP A 32 -18.31 9.10 0.49
N PHE A 33 -17.56 9.18 -0.61
CA PHE A 33 -16.51 10.18 -0.84
C PHE A 33 -16.70 10.92 -2.17
N PRO A 34 -17.76 11.72 -2.34
CA PRO A 34 -18.15 12.28 -3.65
C PRO A 34 -17.14 13.25 -4.25
N ARG A 35 -16.21 13.77 -3.47
CA ARG A 35 -15.12 14.60 -3.97
C ARG A 35 -13.83 13.82 -4.25
N GLY A 36 -13.85 12.51 -4.06
CA GLY A 36 -12.65 11.68 -4.08
C GLY A 36 -11.73 11.94 -2.88
N PHE A 37 -10.48 11.57 -3.01
CA PHE A 37 -9.47 11.64 -1.94
C PHE A 37 -8.41 12.69 -2.25
N ASP A 38 -7.95 13.40 -1.23
CA ASP A 38 -6.85 14.36 -1.35
C ASP A 38 -5.50 13.68 -1.61
N ILE A 39 -5.34 12.44 -1.09
CA ILE A 39 -4.14 11.64 -1.28
C ILE A 39 -4.53 10.21 -1.62
N VAL A 40 -3.98 9.69 -2.71
CA VAL A 40 -4.12 8.30 -3.12
C VAL A 40 -2.73 7.68 -3.24
N VAL A 41 -2.52 6.53 -2.60
CA VAL A 41 -1.25 5.81 -2.61
C VAL A 41 -1.44 4.44 -3.24
N ASP A 42 -0.72 4.14 -4.33
CA ASP A 42 -0.60 2.77 -4.79
C ASP A 42 0.55 2.06 -4.07
N ALA A 43 0.24 0.95 -3.42
CA ALA A 43 1.22 0.04 -2.82
C ALA A 43 1.24 -1.34 -3.52
N THR A 44 0.50 -1.50 -4.62
CA THR A 44 0.37 -2.78 -5.33
C THR A 44 1.36 -2.95 -6.47
N GLY A 45 1.66 -1.87 -7.19
CA GLY A 45 2.45 -1.90 -8.42
C GLY A 45 1.74 -2.60 -9.59
N ILE A 46 0.42 -2.77 -9.55
CA ILE A 46 -0.38 -3.41 -10.60
C ILE A 46 -0.98 -2.34 -11.50
N PRO A 47 -0.65 -2.28 -12.82
CA PRO A 47 -1.10 -1.19 -13.71
C PRO A 47 -2.61 -0.93 -13.68
N LYS A 48 -3.43 -1.97 -13.73
CA LYS A 48 -4.90 -1.83 -13.66
C LYS A 48 -5.37 -1.22 -12.34
N VAL A 49 -4.74 -1.56 -11.22
CA VAL A 49 -5.07 -0.99 -9.91
C VAL A 49 -4.65 0.47 -9.84
N ILE A 50 -3.51 0.81 -10.45
CA ILE A 50 -3.03 2.20 -10.55
C ILE A 50 -4.01 3.05 -11.36
N GLU A 51 -4.43 2.59 -12.54
CA GLU A 51 -5.41 3.29 -13.39
C GLU A 51 -6.75 3.49 -12.66
N GLN A 52 -7.18 2.49 -11.90
CA GLN A 52 -8.39 2.57 -11.09
C GLN A 52 -8.22 3.55 -9.92
N ALA A 53 -7.09 3.51 -9.22
CA ALA A 53 -6.79 4.38 -8.09
C ALA A 53 -6.79 5.88 -8.49
N LEU A 54 -6.33 6.20 -9.70
CA LEU A 54 -6.38 7.57 -10.22
C LEU A 54 -7.81 8.13 -10.36
N LYS A 55 -8.81 7.28 -10.58
CA LYS A 55 -10.21 7.70 -10.66
C LYS A 55 -10.76 8.20 -9.32
N TYR A 56 -10.17 7.74 -8.21
CA TYR A 56 -10.55 8.15 -6.85
C TYR A 56 -9.91 9.46 -6.40
N LEU A 57 -8.97 9.99 -7.19
CA LEU A 57 -8.26 11.21 -6.84
C LEU A 57 -9.16 12.43 -7.03
N GLY A 58 -9.36 13.19 -5.98
CA GLY A 58 -10.13 14.42 -5.99
C GLY A 58 -9.41 15.60 -6.65
N PRO A 59 -10.06 16.76 -6.79
CA PRO A 59 -9.43 17.99 -7.27
C PRO A 59 -8.24 18.41 -6.40
N ALA A 60 -7.15 18.86 -7.02
CA ALA A 60 -5.86 19.17 -6.41
C ALA A 60 -5.23 18.00 -5.63
N GLY A 61 -5.67 16.77 -5.92
CA GLY A 61 -5.23 15.57 -5.24
C GLY A 61 -3.80 15.17 -5.60
N LYS A 62 -3.17 14.41 -4.69
CA LYS A 62 -1.80 13.92 -4.84
C LYS A 62 -1.81 12.40 -4.94
N TYR A 63 -1.27 11.88 -6.02
CA TYR A 63 -1.07 10.46 -6.21
C TYR A 63 0.39 10.09 -5.91
N LEU A 64 0.60 9.08 -5.06
CA LEU A 64 1.92 8.55 -4.74
C LEU A 64 2.07 7.14 -5.31
N GLN A 65 2.99 6.96 -6.25
CA GLN A 65 3.45 5.65 -6.71
C GLN A 65 4.46 5.10 -5.71
N PHE A 66 4.00 4.22 -4.83
CA PHE A 66 4.82 3.54 -3.83
C PHE A 66 5.08 2.09 -4.22
N GLY A 67 4.10 1.40 -4.83
CA GLY A 67 4.24 0.05 -5.34
C GLY A 67 5.20 -0.03 -6.52
N VAL A 68 5.98 -1.11 -6.61
CA VAL A 68 6.94 -1.35 -7.69
C VAL A 68 6.27 -2.09 -8.83
N THR A 69 6.24 -1.49 -10.02
CA THR A 69 5.74 -2.12 -11.24
C THR A 69 6.83 -2.88 -11.98
N ALA A 70 6.46 -3.75 -12.90
CA ALA A 70 7.41 -4.30 -13.87
C ALA A 70 8.00 -3.16 -14.73
N ARG A 71 9.28 -3.29 -15.12
CA ARG A 71 10.00 -2.24 -15.88
C ARG A 71 9.32 -1.85 -17.20
N THR A 72 8.62 -2.79 -17.82
CA THR A 72 7.89 -2.61 -19.08
C THR A 72 6.44 -2.22 -18.90
N ALA A 73 5.99 -2.09 -17.65
CA ALA A 73 4.61 -1.71 -17.35
C ALA A 73 4.34 -0.27 -17.78
N ALA A 74 3.13 -0.05 -18.28
CA ALA A 74 2.62 1.27 -18.63
C ALA A 74 1.18 1.39 -18.14
N ILE A 75 0.77 2.60 -17.88
CA ILE A 75 -0.61 2.97 -17.52
C ILE A 75 -1.14 4.00 -18.51
N GLN A 76 -2.46 4.05 -18.63
CA GLN A 76 -3.15 5.11 -19.37
C GLN A 76 -3.53 6.22 -18.38
N LEU A 77 -3.12 7.43 -18.70
CA LEU A 77 -3.46 8.63 -17.95
C LEU A 77 -3.96 9.69 -18.93
N SER A 78 -5.10 10.31 -18.62
CA SER A 78 -5.61 11.45 -19.38
C SER A 78 -4.83 12.73 -19.02
N PRO A 79 -4.07 13.33 -19.96
CA PRO A 79 -3.42 14.61 -19.69
C PRO A 79 -4.43 15.73 -19.43
N PHE A 80 -5.64 15.62 -19.99
CA PHE A 80 -6.72 16.56 -19.75
C PHE A 80 -7.22 16.51 -18.30
N ASP A 81 -7.41 15.29 -17.73
CA ASP A 81 -7.81 15.14 -16.34
C ASP A 81 -6.72 15.65 -15.39
N LEU A 82 -5.45 15.36 -15.69
CA LEU A 82 -4.32 15.87 -14.93
C LEU A 82 -4.33 17.39 -14.87
N PHE A 83 -4.57 18.05 -16.01
CA PHE A 83 -4.66 19.50 -16.09
C PHE A 83 -5.92 20.03 -15.40
N GLN A 84 -7.10 19.50 -15.75
CA GLN A 84 -8.38 20.04 -15.28
C GLN A 84 -8.55 19.90 -13.76
N LYS A 85 -8.04 18.83 -13.19
CA LYS A 85 -8.17 18.52 -11.76
C LYS A 85 -6.97 18.98 -10.93
N ASP A 86 -5.97 19.60 -11.55
CA ASP A 86 -4.74 20.08 -10.87
C ASP A 86 -4.04 18.99 -10.06
N TRP A 87 -3.91 17.78 -10.63
CA TRP A 87 -3.32 16.64 -9.95
C TRP A 87 -1.80 16.72 -9.85
N THR A 88 -1.25 16.22 -8.76
CA THR A 88 0.18 15.99 -8.58
C THR A 88 0.49 14.50 -8.56
N LEU A 89 1.36 14.03 -9.45
CA LEU A 89 1.84 12.65 -9.47
C LEU A 89 3.27 12.59 -8.91
N ILE A 90 3.49 11.73 -7.92
CA ILE A 90 4.74 11.64 -7.17
C ILE A 90 5.27 10.21 -7.25
N GLY A 91 6.53 10.05 -7.67
CA GLY A 91 7.25 8.79 -7.56
C GLY A 91 7.96 8.68 -6.22
N SER A 92 8.08 7.45 -5.72
CA SER A 92 8.82 7.14 -4.49
C SER A 92 9.83 6.05 -4.77
N MET A 93 11.08 6.28 -4.35
CA MET A 93 12.14 5.27 -4.39
C MET A 93 12.53 4.88 -2.97
N ALA A 94 12.67 3.57 -2.72
CA ALA A 94 13.04 3.04 -1.42
C ALA A 94 14.41 3.59 -0.96
N THR A 95 14.50 3.86 0.34
CA THR A 95 15.72 4.22 1.09
C THR A 95 16.48 5.48 0.65
N ASN A 96 15.83 6.45 0.06
CA ASN A 96 16.42 7.76 -0.29
C ASN A 96 16.87 8.53 0.98
N ASP A 97 17.91 8.02 1.67
CA ASP A 97 18.48 8.50 2.95
C ASP A 97 17.48 8.64 4.12
N THR A 98 16.29 8.04 4.00
CA THR A 98 15.24 8.13 5.02
C THR A 98 15.35 7.11 6.15
N PHE A 99 16.32 6.20 6.09
CA PHE A 99 16.47 5.12 7.08
C PHE A 99 16.69 5.64 8.52
N HIS A 100 17.56 6.65 8.68
CA HIS A 100 17.78 7.27 9.99
C HIS A 100 16.53 7.92 10.55
N GLN A 101 15.74 8.58 9.71
CA GLN A 101 14.47 9.19 10.11
C GLN A 101 13.46 8.13 10.55
N ALA A 102 13.35 7.03 9.81
CA ALA A 102 12.48 5.90 10.16
C ALA A 102 12.86 5.29 11.52
N LEU A 103 14.17 5.11 11.78
CA LEU A 103 14.67 4.64 13.08
C LEU A 103 14.33 5.61 14.21
N GLN A 104 14.44 6.90 13.98
CA GLN A 104 14.07 7.90 14.99
C GLN A 104 12.58 7.83 15.32
N TRP A 105 11.71 7.64 14.32
CA TRP A 105 10.26 7.47 14.55
C TRP A 105 9.95 6.18 15.32
N ALA A 106 10.64 5.09 15.00
CA ALA A 106 10.50 3.83 15.73
C ALA A 106 10.95 3.99 17.20
N LYS A 107 12.13 4.58 17.45
CA LYS A 107 12.63 4.85 18.79
C LYS A 107 11.72 5.77 19.60
N ALA A 108 11.15 6.79 18.94
CA ALA A 108 10.20 7.71 19.55
C ALA A 108 8.78 7.12 19.70
N LYS A 109 8.58 5.85 19.34
CA LYS A 109 7.28 5.13 19.34
C LYS A 109 6.17 5.88 18.58
N ARG A 110 6.56 6.64 17.55
CA ARG A 110 5.59 7.30 16.65
C ARG A 110 4.95 6.33 15.68
N ILE A 111 5.62 5.21 15.40
CA ILE A 111 5.13 4.08 14.62
C ILE A 111 5.25 2.81 15.45
N ARG A 112 4.25 1.94 15.35
CA ARG A 112 4.25 0.62 15.98
C ARG A 112 4.76 -0.40 14.99
N LEU A 113 5.91 -1.02 15.27
CA LEU A 113 6.53 -2.01 14.37
C LEU A 113 6.27 -3.45 14.82
N GLU A 114 6.08 -3.65 16.11
CA GLU A 114 5.93 -4.98 16.70
C GLU A 114 4.78 -5.78 16.07
N PRO A 115 3.58 -5.20 15.86
CA PRO A 115 2.47 -5.93 15.24
C PRO A 115 2.68 -6.25 13.77
N LEU A 116 3.66 -5.63 13.10
CA LEU A 116 3.99 -5.95 11.72
C LEU A 116 4.69 -7.31 11.59
N VAL A 117 5.36 -7.77 12.65
CA VAL A 117 6.00 -9.09 12.68
C VAL A 117 4.91 -10.13 12.98
N THR A 118 4.35 -10.71 11.93
CA THR A 118 3.26 -11.68 12.03
C THR A 118 3.75 -13.11 12.25
N ARG A 119 5.01 -13.38 11.89
CA ARG A 119 5.62 -14.70 12.07
C ARG A 119 7.10 -14.59 12.36
N VAL A 120 7.57 -15.43 13.28
CA VAL A 120 9.00 -15.62 13.57
C VAL A 120 9.34 -17.08 13.26
N ILE A 121 10.41 -17.30 12.50
CA ILE A 121 10.89 -18.64 12.12
C ILE A 121 12.36 -18.79 12.49
N GLY A 122 12.81 -20.05 12.62
CA GLY A 122 14.22 -20.38 12.73
C GLY A 122 14.95 -20.32 11.39
N LEU A 123 16.28 -20.34 11.43
CA LEU A 123 17.10 -20.33 10.22
C LEU A 123 16.87 -21.58 9.35
N ASP A 124 16.60 -22.72 9.97
CA ASP A 124 16.36 -23.99 9.29
C ASP A 124 15.06 -24.00 8.45
N ASP A 125 14.12 -23.12 8.77
CA ASP A 125 12.85 -22.99 8.04
C ASP A 125 12.95 -22.01 6.85
N LEU A 126 14.06 -21.27 6.73
CA LEU A 126 14.26 -20.29 5.67
C LEU A 126 14.14 -20.86 4.25
N PRO A 127 14.71 -22.04 3.92
CA PRO A 127 14.53 -22.64 2.60
C PRO A 127 13.06 -22.85 2.24
N ARG A 128 12.25 -23.33 3.18
CA ARG A 128 10.80 -23.53 2.99
C ARG A 128 10.06 -22.22 2.75
N LEU A 129 10.49 -21.15 3.42
CA LEU A 129 9.92 -19.82 3.19
C LEU A 129 10.19 -19.34 1.76
N PHE A 130 11.38 -19.59 1.21
CA PHE A 130 11.70 -19.22 -0.17
C PHE A 130 10.98 -20.09 -1.21
N GLU A 131 10.76 -21.36 -0.91
CA GLU A 131 10.05 -22.28 -1.80
C GLU A 131 8.55 -22.00 -1.85
N ASN A 132 7.92 -21.73 -0.71
CA ASN A 132 6.47 -21.60 -0.58
C ASN A 132 5.98 -20.16 -0.50
N GLY A 133 6.88 -19.21 -0.32
CA GLY A 133 6.56 -17.80 -0.08
C GLY A 133 6.02 -17.52 1.32
N ALA A 134 5.67 -16.28 1.55
CA ALA A 134 4.97 -15.84 2.75
C ALA A 134 3.49 -16.26 2.69
N GLY A 135 2.88 -16.52 3.84
CA GLY A 135 1.44 -16.78 3.93
C GLY A 135 0.59 -15.57 3.52
N PRO A 136 -0.68 -15.77 3.19
CA PRO A 136 -1.56 -14.69 2.72
C PRO A 136 -1.71 -13.55 3.74
N ASP A 137 -1.65 -13.87 5.02
CA ASP A 137 -1.79 -12.90 6.12
C ASP A 137 -0.43 -12.46 6.70
N ASP A 138 0.69 -12.99 6.19
CA ASP A 138 2.01 -12.53 6.61
C ASP A 138 2.26 -11.09 6.14
N LEU A 139 2.58 -10.19 7.06
CA LEU A 139 3.09 -8.85 6.78
C LEU A 139 4.62 -8.85 6.78
N LYS A 140 5.20 -9.34 7.87
CA LYS A 140 6.64 -9.47 8.03
C LYS A 140 6.97 -10.79 8.67
N VAL A 141 7.76 -11.61 7.99
CA VAL A 141 8.37 -12.82 8.57
C VAL A 141 9.77 -12.45 9.06
N GLN A 142 10.03 -12.67 10.33
CA GLN A 142 11.33 -12.44 10.95
C GLN A 142 12.04 -13.76 11.19
N ILE A 143 13.36 -13.78 11.00
CA ILE A 143 14.18 -14.96 11.23
C ILE A 143 14.94 -14.75 12.52
N GLN A 144 14.79 -15.68 13.44
CA GLN A 144 15.59 -15.72 14.67
C GLN A 144 16.87 -16.52 14.40
N ILE A 145 17.99 -15.88 14.57
CA ILE A 145 19.31 -16.47 14.51
C ILE A 145 19.71 -16.72 15.97
N GLY A 146 19.83 -17.99 16.34
CA GLY A 146 20.06 -18.60 17.65
C GLY A 146 20.68 -17.80 18.77
#